data_4fdda4c3187557354050436f83b825b6
#
_entry.id   4fdda4c3187557354050436f83b825b6
#
_cell.length_a   1.000
_cell.length_b   1.000
_cell.length_c   1.000
_cell.angle_alpha   90.00
_cell.angle_beta   90.00
_cell.angle_gamma   90.00
#
_symmetry.space_group_name_H-M   'P 1'
#
loop_
_entity.id
_entity.type
_entity.pdbx_description
1 polymer ?
#
loop_
_entity_poly.entity_id
_entity_poly.type
_entity_poly.pdbx_seq_one_letter_code
_entity_poly.pdbx_strand_id
1 'polypeptide(L)'
;MDFDISGAQVFFTIPTNIPILGDLQISETMVVSWIVMAVIAVLCLWLTHDLKVTNISKRQAVAEFLVEKANNFVRGNTGGYKFDYMIPFIAALFTTSVFSNLISLLGLRSPTADLSTEAAWAVVVFIMITAKKIQTNKLGGYLKGFT
;
A
#
# COMPACT_ATOMS: atom_id res chain seq x y z
N MET A 1 -30.50 -4.72 10.15
CA MET A 1 -29.09 -4.65 9.67
C MET A 1 -28.42 -5.91 10.15
N ASP A 2 -28.40 -6.93 9.32
CA ASP A 2 -27.65 -8.15 9.65
C ASP A 2 -26.17 -7.84 9.48
N PHE A 3 -25.47 -7.73 10.59
CA PHE A 3 -24.01 -7.70 10.57
C PHE A 3 -23.54 -9.12 10.19
N ASP A 4 -23.17 -9.29 8.94
CA ASP A 4 -22.53 -10.52 8.48
C ASP A 4 -21.15 -10.63 9.11
N ILE A 5 -21.08 -11.41 10.20
CA ILE A 5 -19.84 -11.70 10.96
C ILE A 5 -19.07 -12.85 10.28
N SER A 6 -19.56 -13.37 9.15
CA SER A 6 -18.83 -14.37 8.38
C SER A 6 -17.54 -13.75 7.87
N GLY A 7 -16.40 -14.39 8.18
CA GLY A 7 -15.08 -13.97 7.70
C GLY A 7 -15.01 -13.92 6.17
N ALA A 8 -13.86 -13.58 5.61
CA ALA A 8 -13.66 -13.53 4.17
C ALA A 8 -14.11 -14.86 3.53
N GLN A 9 -15.02 -14.79 2.55
CA GLN A 9 -15.46 -15.97 1.83
C GLN A 9 -14.30 -16.53 1.01
N VAL A 10 -14.10 -17.84 1.08
CA VAL A 10 -13.05 -18.53 0.34
C VAL A 10 -13.60 -18.86 -1.05
N PHE A 11 -13.03 -18.26 -2.09
CA PHE A 11 -13.39 -18.53 -3.47
C PHE A 11 -12.83 -19.85 -4.01
N PHE A 12 -11.58 -20.12 -3.66
CA PHE A 12 -10.88 -21.28 -4.19
C PHE A 12 -9.80 -21.74 -3.22
N THR A 13 -9.70 -23.05 -3.00
CA THR A 13 -8.65 -23.66 -2.18
C THR A 13 -7.69 -24.42 -3.08
N ILE A 14 -6.42 -24.02 -3.09
CA ILE A 14 -5.36 -24.74 -3.80
C ILE A 14 -4.75 -25.72 -2.80
N PRO A 15 -4.89 -27.05 -3.00
CA PRO A 15 -4.24 -28.02 -2.13
C PRO A 15 -2.71 -27.90 -2.33
N THR A 16 -2.04 -27.29 -1.35
CA THR A 16 -0.59 -27.16 -1.36
C THR A 16 -0.01 -28.28 -0.51
N ASN A 17 0.69 -29.20 -1.16
CA ASN A 17 1.29 -30.38 -0.52
C ASN A 17 2.51 -30.03 0.36
N ILE A 18 2.53 -28.83 0.96
CA ILE A 18 3.62 -28.31 1.79
C ILE A 18 3.19 -28.39 3.25
N PRO A 19 3.83 -29.22 4.10
CA PRO A 19 3.39 -29.49 5.47
C PRO A 19 3.43 -28.27 6.42
N ILE A 20 4.05 -27.17 6.01
CA ILE A 20 4.21 -25.95 6.83
C ILE A 20 3.17 -24.86 6.46
N LEU A 21 2.67 -24.83 5.23
CA LEU A 21 1.81 -23.76 4.72
C LEU A 21 0.31 -24.12 4.69
N GLY A 22 -0.04 -25.41 4.84
CA GLY A 22 -1.45 -25.83 4.71
C GLY A 22 -2.02 -25.58 3.31
N ASP A 23 -3.33 -25.66 3.18
CA ASP A 23 -4.02 -25.34 1.93
C ASP A 23 -4.10 -23.83 1.72
N LEU A 24 -3.66 -23.35 0.56
CA LEU A 24 -3.74 -21.95 0.18
C LEU A 24 -5.20 -21.59 -0.16
N GLN A 25 -5.83 -20.83 0.71
CA GLN A 25 -7.19 -20.34 0.53
C GLN A 25 -7.16 -18.96 -0.15
N ILE A 26 -7.69 -18.87 -1.37
CA ILE A 26 -7.88 -17.59 -2.05
C ILE A 26 -9.20 -16.99 -1.57
N SER A 27 -9.09 -15.94 -0.76
CA SER A 27 -10.24 -15.21 -0.25
C SER A 27 -10.75 -14.16 -1.26
N GLU A 28 -12.01 -13.77 -1.12
CA GLU A 28 -12.59 -12.66 -1.89
C GLU A 28 -11.75 -11.39 -1.80
N THR A 29 -11.28 -11.03 -0.63
CA THR A 29 -10.43 -9.86 -0.37
C THR A 29 -9.12 -9.91 -1.13
N MET A 30 -8.56 -11.10 -1.34
CA MET A 30 -7.33 -11.29 -2.11
C MET A 30 -7.55 -10.99 -3.60
N VAL A 31 -8.67 -11.46 -4.15
CA VAL A 31 -9.05 -11.18 -5.55
C VAL A 31 -9.33 -9.68 -5.72
N VAL A 32 -10.07 -9.08 -4.80
CA VAL A 32 -10.34 -7.62 -4.82
C VAL A 32 -9.04 -6.82 -4.71
N SER A 33 -8.07 -7.26 -3.89
CA SER A 33 -6.74 -6.63 -3.81
C SER A 33 -6.03 -6.63 -5.16
N TRP A 34 -6.07 -7.73 -5.90
CA TRP A 34 -5.47 -7.81 -7.23
C TRP A 34 -6.14 -6.88 -8.23
N ILE A 35 -7.48 -6.79 -8.16
CA ILE A 35 -8.24 -5.84 -8.99
C ILE A 35 -7.84 -4.40 -8.67
N VAL A 36 -7.78 -4.04 -7.39
CA VAL A 36 -7.33 -2.70 -6.95
C VAL A 36 -5.94 -2.37 -7.48
N MET A 37 -4.99 -3.29 -7.31
CA MET A 37 -3.63 -3.10 -7.83
C MET A 37 -3.59 -2.95 -9.35
N ALA A 38 -4.35 -3.76 -10.08
CA ALA A 38 -4.44 -3.66 -11.54
C ALA A 38 -5.03 -2.30 -11.98
N VAL A 39 -6.10 -1.84 -11.33
CA VAL A 39 -6.72 -0.54 -11.61
C VAL A 39 -5.73 0.61 -11.36
N ILE A 40 -5.03 0.59 -10.23
CA ILE A 40 -4.01 1.60 -9.90
C ILE A 40 -2.89 1.59 -10.94
N ALA A 41 -2.38 0.39 -11.30
CA ALA A 41 -1.32 0.25 -12.31
C ALA A 41 -1.76 0.81 -13.68
N VAL A 42 -2.96 0.47 -14.13
CA VAL A 42 -3.51 0.99 -15.39
C VAL A 42 -3.69 2.51 -15.34
N LEU A 43 -4.20 3.05 -14.23
CA LEU A 43 -4.31 4.51 -14.04
C LEU A 43 -2.95 5.20 -14.07
N CYS A 44 -1.94 4.65 -13.38
CA CYS A 44 -0.59 5.20 -13.41
C CYS A 44 0.00 5.18 -14.82
N LEU A 45 -0.12 4.06 -15.54
CA LEU A 45 0.37 3.95 -16.92
C LEU A 45 -0.36 4.93 -17.84
N TRP A 46 -1.68 5.09 -17.68
CA TRP A 46 -2.46 6.03 -18.48
C TRP A 46 -2.11 7.50 -18.20
N LEU A 47 -1.86 7.85 -16.95
CA LEU A 47 -1.46 9.21 -16.54
C LEU A 47 -0.03 9.54 -16.99
N THR A 48 0.88 8.55 -16.97
CA THR A 48 2.29 8.73 -17.33
C THR A 48 2.60 8.48 -18.80
N HIS A 49 1.59 8.10 -19.60
CA HIS A 49 1.75 7.92 -21.03
C HIS A 49 2.00 9.27 -21.72
N ASP A 50 3.03 9.37 -22.55
CA ASP A 50 3.43 10.58 -23.30
C ASP A 50 3.79 11.81 -22.42
N LEU A 51 4.69 11.63 -21.48
CA LEU A 51 5.24 12.75 -20.69
C LEU A 51 6.11 13.64 -21.60
N LYS A 52 5.77 14.94 -21.66
CA LYS A 52 6.48 15.94 -22.48
C LYS A 52 7.01 17.08 -21.62
N VAL A 53 8.20 17.58 -21.94
CA VAL A 53 8.80 18.73 -21.25
C VAL A 53 8.15 20.05 -21.70
N THR A 54 7.73 20.10 -22.97
CA THR A 54 7.06 21.26 -23.56
C THR A 54 5.64 20.86 -23.99
N ASN A 55 4.69 21.75 -23.81
CA ASN A 55 3.27 21.52 -24.15
C ASN A 55 2.63 20.44 -23.28
N ILE A 56 2.63 20.66 -21.96
CA ILE A 56 2.13 19.75 -20.93
C ILE A 56 0.66 19.48 -21.11
N SER A 57 0.28 18.20 -21.21
CA SER A 57 -1.12 17.78 -21.30
C SER A 57 -1.81 17.89 -19.92
N LYS A 58 -3.13 18.07 -19.90
CA LYS A 58 -3.92 18.11 -18.65
C LYS A 58 -3.72 16.83 -17.80
N ARG A 59 -3.54 15.68 -18.45
CA ARG A 59 -3.25 14.41 -17.76
C ARG A 59 -1.92 14.44 -17.04
N GLN A 60 -0.88 14.94 -17.70
CA GLN A 60 0.44 15.11 -17.12
C GLN A 60 0.42 16.09 -15.94
N ALA A 61 -0.29 17.21 -16.06
CA ALA A 61 -0.45 18.16 -14.98
C ALA A 61 -1.10 17.52 -13.72
N VAL A 62 -2.08 16.64 -13.92
CA VAL A 62 -2.69 15.87 -12.80
C VAL A 62 -1.69 14.90 -12.20
N ALA A 63 -0.91 14.17 -13.02
CA ALA A 63 0.10 13.25 -12.54
C ALA A 63 1.19 13.98 -11.71
N GLU A 64 1.71 15.09 -12.23
CA GLU A 64 2.69 15.93 -11.55
C GLU A 64 2.15 16.49 -10.24
N PHE A 65 0.91 16.98 -10.23
CA PHE A 65 0.25 17.45 -9.02
C PHE A 65 0.13 16.35 -7.96
N LEU A 66 -0.27 15.13 -8.33
CA LEU A 66 -0.38 14.01 -7.39
C LEU A 66 0.98 13.61 -6.82
N VAL A 67 2.02 13.56 -7.67
CA VAL A 67 3.39 13.23 -7.24
C VAL A 67 3.93 14.33 -6.32
N GLU A 68 3.71 15.60 -6.67
CA GLU A 68 4.12 16.74 -5.82
C GLU A 68 3.43 16.69 -4.46
N LYS A 69 2.12 16.43 -4.42
CA LYS A 69 1.36 16.30 -3.17
C LYS A 69 1.86 15.13 -2.32
N ALA A 70 2.12 13.98 -2.93
CA ALA A 70 2.70 12.83 -2.24
C ALA A 70 4.08 13.14 -1.65
N ASN A 71 4.95 13.78 -2.44
CA ASN A 71 6.27 14.21 -1.98
C ASN A 71 6.17 15.18 -0.80
N ASN A 72 5.34 16.21 -0.92
CA ASN A 72 5.17 17.22 0.12
C ASN A 72 4.56 16.62 1.40
N PHE A 73 3.60 15.71 1.25
CA PHE A 73 3.00 15.00 2.37
C PHE A 73 4.03 14.17 3.14
N VAL A 74 4.83 13.36 2.44
CA VAL A 74 5.86 12.52 3.08
C VAL A 74 6.95 13.39 3.70
N ARG A 75 7.48 14.38 2.98
CA ARG A 75 8.53 15.27 3.49
C ARG A 75 8.06 16.09 4.69
N GLY A 76 6.83 16.58 4.67
CA GLY A 76 6.24 17.31 5.79
C GLY A 76 6.10 16.48 7.08
N ASN A 77 5.92 15.16 6.94
CA ASN A 77 5.75 14.25 8.08
C ASN A 77 7.05 13.58 8.54
N THR A 78 8.14 13.69 7.77
CA THR A 78 9.42 13.02 8.11
C THR A 78 10.39 13.87 8.93
N GLY A 79 9.98 15.07 9.38
CA GLY A 79 10.77 15.89 10.29
C GLY A 79 12.15 16.28 9.77
N GLY A 80 12.32 16.42 8.45
CA GLY A 80 13.60 16.81 7.82
C GLY A 80 14.60 15.68 7.59
N TYR A 81 14.26 14.44 7.95
CA TYR A 81 15.06 13.28 7.57
C TYR A 81 14.96 13.02 6.07
N LYS A 82 16.07 12.66 5.42
CA LYS A 82 16.10 12.30 3.99
C LYS A 82 15.52 10.90 3.78
N PHE A 83 14.19 10.81 3.70
CA PHE A 83 13.45 9.58 3.40
C PHE A 83 12.93 9.53 1.96
N ASP A 84 13.56 10.26 1.05
CA ASP A 84 13.08 10.40 -0.32
C ASP A 84 12.86 9.05 -1.04
N TYR A 85 13.66 8.03 -0.71
CA TYR A 85 13.51 6.68 -1.26
C TYR A 85 12.25 5.93 -0.76
N MET A 86 11.65 6.38 0.36
CA MET A 86 10.41 5.78 0.90
C MET A 86 9.15 6.45 0.32
N ILE A 87 9.29 7.61 -0.33
CA ILE A 87 8.16 8.36 -0.89
C ILE A 87 7.28 7.50 -1.80
N PRO A 88 7.84 6.78 -2.81
CA PRO A 88 7.01 5.97 -3.69
C PRO A 88 6.29 4.84 -2.96
N PHE A 89 6.92 4.24 -1.95
CA PHE A 89 6.31 3.19 -1.14
C PHE A 89 5.14 3.73 -0.30
N ILE A 90 5.34 4.84 0.40
CA ILE A 90 4.28 5.47 1.22
C ILE A 90 3.13 5.95 0.31
N ALA A 91 3.46 6.54 -0.84
CA ALA A 91 2.46 6.97 -1.82
C ALA A 91 1.65 5.78 -2.35
N ALA A 92 2.30 4.65 -2.63
CA ALA A 92 1.63 3.43 -3.07
C ALA A 92 0.69 2.87 -2.00
N LEU A 93 1.14 2.77 -0.74
CA LEU A 93 0.31 2.33 0.39
C LEU A 93 -0.91 3.24 0.57
N PHE A 94 -0.69 4.56 0.58
CA PHE A 94 -1.78 5.53 0.72
C PHE A 94 -2.78 5.41 -0.42
N THR A 95 -2.31 5.34 -1.67
CA THR A 95 -3.16 5.20 -2.86
C THR A 95 -3.96 3.89 -2.79
N THR A 96 -3.31 2.77 -2.46
CA THR A 96 -3.98 1.48 -2.33
C THR A 96 -5.04 1.51 -1.24
N SER A 97 -4.76 2.13 -0.09
CA SER A 97 -5.72 2.30 1.00
C SER A 97 -6.94 3.12 0.56
N VAL A 98 -6.73 4.23 -0.14
CA VAL A 98 -7.82 5.07 -0.67
C VAL A 98 -8.69 4.29 -1.65
N PHE A 99 -8.08 3.60 -2.62
CA PHE A 99 -8.83 2.80 -3.60
C PHE A 99 -9.56 1.62 -2.95
N SER A 100 -8.96 0.97 -1.96
CA SER A 100 -9.61 -0.10 -1.19
C SER A 100 -10.86 0.41 -0.47
N ASN A 101 -10.81 1.61 0.12
CA ASN A 101 -11.96 2.22 0.75
C ASN A 101 -13.03 2.64 -0.26
N LEU A 102 -12.63 3.16 -1.43
CA LEU A 102 -13.57 3.52 -2.49
C LEU A 102 -14.29 2.29 -3.05
N ILE A 103 -13.62 1.16 -3.17
CA ILE A 103 -14.22 -0.09 -3.66
C ILE A 103 -15.32 -0.61 -2.72
N SER A 104 -15.19 -0.37 -1.41
CA SER A 104 -16.24 -0.74 -0.46
C SER A 104 -17.53 0.04 -0.66
N LEU A 105 -17.48 1.24 -1.24
CA LEU A 105 -18.67 1.99 -1.63
C LEU A 105 -19.44 1.34 -2.80
N LEU A 106 -18.75 0.51 -3.58
CA LEU A 106 -19.36 -0.29 -4.65
C LEU A 106 -19.97 -1.61 -4.13
N GLY A 107 -19.96 -1.82 -2.82
CA GLY A 107 -20.48 -3.03 -2.19
C GLY A 107 -19.53 -4.23 -2.24
N LEU A 108 -18.29 -4.06 -2.69
CA LEU A 108 -17.27 -5.10 -2.66
C LEU A 108 -16.53 -5.08 -1.31
N ARG A 109 -16.11 -6.25 -0.84
CA ARG A 109 -15.35 -6.34 0.40
C ARG A 109 -13.98 -5.71 0.24
N SER A 110 -13.72 -4.66 1.04
CA SER A 110 -12.43 -3.98 1.00
C SER A 110 -11.28 -4.91 1.42
N PRO A 111 -10.14 -4.90 0.73
CA PRO A 111 -8.92 -5.58 1.19
C PRO A 111 -8.47 -5.15 2.59
N THR A 112 -8.69 -3.88 2.94
CA THR A 112 -8.36 -3.32 4.26
C THR A 112 -9.33 -3.76 5.36
N ALA A 113 -10.42 -4.46 5.05
CA ALA A 113 -11.29 -5.05 6.04
C ALA A 113 -10.72 -6.33 6.66
N ASP A 114 -9.69 -6.92 6.06
CA ASP A 114 -9.03 -8.11 6.57
C ASP A 114 -7.83 -7.76 7.46
N LEU A 115 -7.90 -8.21 8.72
CA LEU A 115 -6.83 -8.00 9.69
C LEU A 115 -5.48 -8.56 9.22
N SER A 116 -5.49 -9.66 8.47
CA SER A 116 -4.27 -10.26 7.90
C SER A 116 -3.56 -9.34 6.91
N THR A 117 -4.31 -8.64 6.07
CA THR A 117 -3.78 -7.66 5.10
C THR A 117 -3.18 -6.46 5.83
N GLU A 118 -3.92 -5.89 6.78
CA GLU A 118 -3.45 -4.76 7.59
C GLU A 118 -2.23 -5.12 8.43
N ALA A 119 -2.23 -6.32 9.05
CA ALA A 119 -1.08 -6.81 9.80
C ALA A 119 0.15 -6.98 8.90
N ALA A 120 -0.01 -7.52 7.70
CA ALA A 120 1.09 -7.65 6.74
C ALA A 120 1.69 -6.29 6.36
N TRP A 121 0.86 -5.29 6.07
CA TRP A 121 1.31 -3.93 5.79
C TRP A 121 2.02 -3.30 6.99
N ALA A 122 1.46 -3.44 8.19
CA ALA A 122 2.08 -2.95 9.42
C ALA A 122 3.47 -3.58 9.66
N VAL A 123 3.62 -4.88 9.45
CA VAL A 123 4.91 -5.59 9.58
C VAL A 123 5.93 -5.06 8.58
N VAL A 124 5.56 -4.90 7.31
CA VAL A 124 6.47 -4.35 6.27
C VAL A 124 6.91 -2.94 6.64
N VAL A 125 5.98 -2.07 7.02
CA VAL A 125 6.29 -0.70 7.44
C VAL A 125 7.19 -0.69 8.69
N PHE A 126 6.89 -1.53 9.67
CA PHE A 126 7.69 -1.66 10.87
C PHE A 126 9.14 -2.09 10.57
N ILE A 127 9.31 -3.10 9.71
CA ILE A 127 10.65 -3.55 9.26
C ILE A 127 11.40 -2.41 8.58
N MET A 128 10.75 -1.68 7.68
CA MET A 128 11.37 -0.56 6.96
C MET A 128 11.79 0.56 7.91
N ILE A 129 10.93 0.96 8.84
CA ILE A 129 11.24 2.00 9.84
C ILE A 129 12.39 1.54 10.73
N THR A 130 12.34 0.31 11.23
CA THR A 130 13.36 -0.26 12.11
C THR A 130 14.71 -0.36 11.42
N ALA A 131 14.74 -0.89 10.19
CA ALA A 131 15.94 -0.97 9.38
C ALA A 131 16.58 0.41 9.17
N LYS A 132 15.74 1.42 8.87
CA LYS A 132 16.24 2.78 8.69
C LYS A 132 16.76 3.40 9.97
N LYS A 133 16.06 3.22 11.07
CA LYS A 133 16.49 3.73 12.38
C LYS A 133 17.84 3.16 12.78
N ILE A 134 18.06 1.85 12.51
CA ILE A 134 19.35 1.19 12.75
C ILE A 134 20.44 1.73 11.82
N GLN A 135 20.14 1.95 10.53
CA GLN A 135 21.10 2.51 9.57
C GLN A 135 21.54 3.93 9.93
N THR A 136 20.61 4.74 10.43
CA THR A 136 20.88 6.16 10.73
C THR A 136 21.56 6.36 12.07
N ASN A 137 21.14 5.65 13.13
CA ASN A 137 21.58 5.89 14.51
C ASN A 137 22.54 4.86 15.06
N LYS A 138 22.94 3.84 14.25
CA LYS A 138 23.62 2.63 14.71
C LYS A 138 22.84 1.92 15.83
N LEU A 139 23.19 0.68 16.13
CA LEU A 139 22.49 -0.12 17.16
C LEU A 139 22.47 0.54 18.56
N GLY A 140 23.52 1.27 18.93
CA GLY A 140 23.59 1.98 20.22
C GLY A 140 22.62 3.16 20.34
N GLY A 141 22.37 3.90 19.24
CA GLY A 141 21.40 4.98 19.24
C GLY A 141 19.95 4.50 19.17
N TYR A 142 19.73 3.31 18.61
CA TYR A 142 18.41 2.67 18.61
C TYR A 142 17.93 2.35 20.03
N LEU A 143 18.82 1.72 20.85
CA LEU A 143 18.50 1.36 22.23
C LEU A 143 18.32 2.60 23.15
N LYS A 144 19.12 3.66 22.93
CA LYS A 144 19.02 4.91 23.68
C LYS A 144 17.71 5.70 23.43
N GLY A 145 17.03 5.43 22.34
CA GLY A 145 15.74 6.05 22.02
C GLY A 145 14.52 5.36 22.65
N PHE A 146 14.73 4.31 23.44
CA PHE A 146 13.70 3.64 24.24
C PHE A 146 13.80 3.92 25.74
N THR A 147 14.86 4.58 26.16
CA THR A 147 15.05 5.11 27.55
C THR A 147 14.92 6.61 27.57
#